data_af01e2342e207fbaf3ad7d457406ca2d
#
_entry.id   af01e2342e207fbaf3ad7d457406ca2d
#
_cell.length_a   1.000
_cell.length_b   1.000
_cell.length_c   1.000
_cell.angle_alpha   90.00
_cell.angle_beta   90.00
_cell.angle_gamma   90.00
#
_symmetry.space_group_name_H-M   'P 1'
#
loop_
_entity.id
_entity.type
_entity.pdbx_description
1 polymer ?
#
loop_
_entity_poly.entity_id
_entity_poly.type
_entity_poly.pdbx_seq_one_letter_code
_entity_poly.pdbx_strand_id
1 'polypeptide(L)'
;MARSSVSELRAVLLDVDFTLCRPGPDLGPESYVRVGERHGLALDPTRYEEARQRALAGFQRHPQLLHDEELWVAFTERIVQGMGGSGRATRACATELENAWEDSANFDLYEDVFPVLEELRRHGLKLGLISNGVRDLGAFVAHHRLDVDLAVSSRDHGWIKPHESIFRSALERLGVRAKEAAMVGDSPEDDVEGARALGMRAFLIDRENRFPDEPERLPDLYALPAALGLERPAGDTIRGR
;
A
#
# COMPACT_ATOMS: atom_id res chain seq x y z
N MET A 1 -12.12 -40.80 4.89
CA MET A 1 -11.57 -39.55 5.36
C MET A 1 -11.41 -38.63 4.14
N ALA A 2 -12.29 -37.66 3.98
CA ALA A 2 -12.22 -36.70 2.89
C ALA A 2 -10.98 -35.84 3.12
N ARG A 3 -10.03 -35.86 2.18
CA ARG A 3 -8.96 -34.84 2.12
C ARG A 3 -9.66 -33.51 1.94
N SER A 4 -9.63 -32.67 2.95
CA SER A 4 -9.98 -31.24 2.80
C SER A 4 -9.12 -30.71 1.66
N SER A 5 -9.73 -30.42 0.52
CA SER A 5 -9.01 -29.80 -0.60
C SER A 5 -8.63 -28.40 -0.14
N VAL A 6 -7.39 -28.23 0.30
CA VAL A 6 -6.80 -26.90 0.40
C VAL A 6 -6.98 -26.29 -0.99
N SER A 7 -7.75 -25.24 -1.09
CA SER A 7 -7.96 -24.56 -2.36
C SER A 7 -6.59 -24.11 -2.87
N GLU A 8 -6.24 -24.56 -4.08
CA GLU A 8 -4.99 -24.18 -4.71
C GLU A 8 -4.94 -22.64 -4.88
N LEU A 9 -3.90 -22.01 -4.37
CA LEU A 9 -3.70 -20.58 -4.53
C LEU A 9 -3.51 -20.25 -6.01
N ARG A 10 -4.21 -19.24 -6.50
CA ARG A 10 -4.20 -18.83 -7.91
C ARG A 10 -3.86 -17.35 -8.12
N ALA A 11 -3.98 -16.53 -7.07
CA ALA A 11 -3.68 -15.11 -7.16
C ALA A 11 -3.13 -14.57 -5.84
N VAL A 12 -2.32 -13.51 -5.96
CA VAL A 12 -1.89 -12.67 -4.85
C VAL A 12 -2.29 -11.23 -5.17
N LEU A 13 -3.01 -10.62 -4.25
CA LEU A 13 -3.31 -9.20 -4.24
C LEU A 13 -2.29 -8.52 -3.31
N LEU A 14 -1.71 -7.43 -3.76
CA LEU A 14 -0.72 -6.67 -2.99
C LEU A 14 -1.20 -5.23 -2.85
N ASP A 15 -1.09 -4.71 -1.66
CA ASP A 15 -1.11 -3.27 -1.44
C ASP A 15 0.15 -2.62 -2.04
N VAL A 16 0.20 -1.29 -2.13
CA VAL A 16 1.28 -0.58 -2.82
C VAL A 16 2.15 0.20 -1.84
N ASP A 17 1.58 1.21 -1.17
CA ASP A 17 2.34 2.11 -0.32
C ASP A 17 2.78 1.37 0.96
N PHE A 18 4.06 1.48 1.33
CA PHE A 18 4.70 0.78 2.46
C PHE A 18 4.74 -0.76 2.35
N THR A 19 4.08 -1.33 1.33
CA THR A 19 4.14 -2.74 0.96
C THR A 19 5.15 -2.99 -0.15
N LEU A 20 4.95 -2.36 -1.31
CA LEU A 20 5.84 -2.45 -2.48
C LEU A 20 6.80 -1.28 -2.58
N CYS A 21 6.42 -0.11 -2.11
CA CYS A 21 7.22 1.10 -2.22
C CYS A 21 7.17 1.93 -0.94
N ARG A 22 8.13 2.82 -0.82
CA ARG A 22 8.22 3.84 0.21
C ARG A 22 8.31 5.22 -0.43
N PRO A 23 7.83 6.27 0.27
CA PRO A 23 8.05 7.64 -0.15
C PRO A 23 9.55 7.94 -0.29
N GLY A 24 9.93 8.53 -1.42
CA GLY A 24 11.25 9.05 -1.64
C GLY A 24 11.48 10.40 -0.92
N PRO A 25 12.69 10.96 -1.05
CA PRO A 25 13.06 12.20 -0.33
C PRO A 25 12.14 13.39 -0.63
N ASP A 26 11.54 13.40 -1.81
CA ASP A 26 10.63 14.49 -2.21
C ASP A 26 9.23 14.42 -1.58
N LEU A 27 8.96 13.39 -0.79
CA LEU A 27 7.75 13.25 0.02
C LEU A 27 8.04 13.34 1.53
N GLY A 28 9.30 13.58 1.92
CA GLY A 28 9.75 13.69 3.30
C GLY A 28 9.59 15.12 3.89
N PRO A 29 10.02 15.33 5.16
CA PRO A 29 9.84 16.58 5.89
C PRO A 29 10.47 17.79 5.21
N GLU A 30 11.59 17.62 4.49
CA GLU A 30 12.25 18.71 3.76
C GLU A 30 11.40 19.22 2.59
N SER A 31 10.62 18.34 1.99
CA SER A 31 9.66 18.72 0.95
C SER A 31 8.55 19.60 1.51
N TYR A 32 8.05 19.28 2.71
CA TYR A 32 7.09 20.15 3.40
C TYR A 32 7.64 21.54 3.64
N VAL A 33 8.92 21.64 4.04
CA VAL A 33 9.58 22.94 4.22
C VAL A 33 9.67 23.69 2.89
N ARG A 34 10.17 23.06 1.83
CA ARG A 34 10.32 23.69 0.50
C ARG A 34 8.97 24.16 -0.08
N VAL A 35 7.93 23.33 0.04
CA VAL A 35 6.57 23.69 -0.41
C VAL A 35 6.01 24.79 0.49
N GLY A 36 6.17 24.67 1.80
CA GLY A 36 5.75 25.69 2.76
C GLY A 36 6.33 27.07 2.46
N GLU A 37 7.62 27.15 2.17
CA GLU A 37 8.30 28.42 1.80
C GLU A 37 7.66 29.07 0.56
N ARG A 38 7.27 28.28 -0.47
CA ARG A 38 6.57 28.80 -1.65
C ARG A 38 5.20 29.41 -1.31
N HIS A 39 4.58 28.93 -0.26
CA HIS A 39 3.31 29.44 0.27
C HIS A 39 3.48 30.45 1.41
N GLY A 40 4.72 30.90 1.69
CA GLY A 40 5.02 31.86 2.76
C GLY A 40 4.88 31.29 4.16
N LEU A 41 4.97 29.96 4.32
CA LEU A 41 4.93 29.27 5.60
C LEU A 41 6.34 28.90 6.06
N ALA A 42 6.63 29.12 7.34
CA ALA A 42 7.85 28.64 7.99
C ALA A 42 7.52 27.34 8.75
N LEU A 43 7.85 26.18 8.14
CA LEU A 43 7.58 24.87 8.71
C LEU A 43 8.84 24.31 9.38
N ASP A 44 8.66 23.70 10.54
CA ASP A 44 9.73 23.06 11.31
C ASP A 44 9.79 21.53 10.97
N PRO A 45 10.82 21.06 10.24
CA PRO A 45 10.92 19.67 9.83
C PRO A 45 11.07 18.71 11.02
N THR A 46 11.58 19.18 12.18
CA THR A 46 11.73 18.33 13.38
C THR A 46 10.40 17.94 13.99
N ARG A 47 9.32 18.65 13.67
CA ARG A 47 7.96 18.39 14.15
C ARG A 47 7.16 17.46 13.23
N TYR A 48 7.70 17.10 12.07
CA TYR A 48 6.99 16.34 11.03
C TYR A 48 6.41 15.02 11.56
N GLU A 49 7.23 14.19 12.20
CA GLU A 49 6.79 12.87 12.65
C GLU A 49 5.69 12.96 13.71
N GLU A 50 5.81 13.87 14.67
CA GLU A 50 4.76 14.10 15.67
C GLU A 50 3.47 14.63 15.01
N ALA A 51 3.59 15.55 14.05
CA ALA A 51 2.46 16.09 13.31
C ALA A 51 1.76 15.00 12.49
N ARG A 52 2.51 14.13 11.83
CA ARG A 52 2.01 13.00 11.05
C ARG A 52 1.25 12.00 11.94
N GLN A 53 1.81 11.64 13.08
CA GLN A 53 1.14 10.72 14.02
C GLN A 53 -0.17 11.31 14.58
N ARG A 54 -0.19 12.61 14.89
CA ARG A 54 -1.41 13.29 15.32
C ARG A 54 -2.45 13.35 14.21
N ALA A 55 -2.03 13.59 12.97
CA ALA A 55 -2.92 13.59 11.82
C ALA A 55 -3.53 12.21 11.59
N LEU A 56 -2.74 11.13 11.71
CA LEU A 56 -3.21 9.75 11.64
C LEU A 56 -4.23 9.42 12.75
N ALA A 57 -3.94 9.80 14.00
CA ALA A 57 -4.85 9.58 15.12
C ALA A 57 -6.19 10.31 14.95
N GLY A 58 -6.19 11.44 14.23
CA GLY A 58 -7.39 12.21 13.91
C GLY A 58 -8.01 11.89 12.55
N PHE A 59 -7.50 10.89 11.85
CA PHE A 59 -7.97 10.52 10.51
C PHE A 59 -9.33 9.84 10.61
N GLN A 60 -10.36 10.50 10.10
CA GLN A 60 -11.73 9.97 10.08
C GLN A 60 -12.09 9.64 8.64
N ARG A 61 -12.23 8.36 8.35
CA ARG A 61 -12.72 7.89 7.05
C ARG A 61 -14.20 8.22 6.87
N HIS A 62 -14.61 8.33 5.61
CA HIS A 62 -16.04 8.40 5.31
C HIS A 62 -16.75 7.18 5.92
N PRO A 63 -17.89 7.34 6.62
CA PRO A 63 -18.58 6.22 7.29
C PRO A 63 -18.93 5.05 6.36
N GLN A 64 -19.12 5.33 5.06
CA GLN A 64 -19.37 4.32 4.03
C GLN A 64 -18.12 3.88 3.29
N LEU A 65 -16.93 4.27 3.76
CA LEU A 65 -15.64 3.97 3.15
C LEU A 65 -15.55 4.41 1.67
N LEU A 66 -16.20 5.52 1.33
CA LEU A 66 -16.07 6.13 0.01
C LEU A 66 -14.69 6.74 -0.15
N HIS A 67 -14.15 6.66 -1.36
CA HIS A 67 -12.96 7.40 -1.72
C HIS A 67 -13.26 8.90 -1.68
N ASP A 68 -12.39 9.67 -1.05
CA ASP A 68 -12.53 11.10 -0.90
C ASP A 68 -11.14 11.77 -0.96
N GLU A 69 -10.86 12.45 -2.07
CA GLU A 69 -9.58 13.16 -2.26
C GLU A 69 -9.40 14.29 -1.24
N GLU A 70 -10.49 14.95 -0.83
CA GLU A 70 -10.47 16.00 0.18
C GLU A 70 -9.97 15.50 1.54
N LEU A 71 -10.20 14.23 1.84
CA LEU A 71 -9.71 13.60 3.05
C LEU A 71 -8.19 13.60 3.13
N TRP A 72 -7.51 13.31 2.02
CA TRP A 72 -6.05 13.30 1.94
C TRP A 72 -5.47 14.70 2.05
N VAL A 73 -6.05 15.67 1.35
CA VAL A 73 -5.65 17.09 1.48
C VAL A 73 -5.85 17.58 2.91
N ALA A 74 -6.97 17.22 3.57
CA ALA A 74 -7.20 17.59 4.97
C ALA A 74 -6.21 16.92 5.93
N PHE A 75 -5.81 15.68 5.64
CA PHE A 75 -4.78 14.97 6.40
C PHE A 75 -3.43 15.69 6.30
N THR A 76 -2.98 16.00 5.10
CA THR A 76 -1.72 16.72 4.85
C THR A 76 -1.76 18.13 5.40
N GLU A 77 -2.90 18.83 5.34
CA GLU A 77 -3.06 20.14 5.98
C GLU A 77 -2.85 20.09 7.50
N ARG A 78 -3.32 19.05 8.18
CA ARG A 78 -3.06 18.85 9.61
C ARG A 78 -1.57 18.65 9.90
N ILE A 79 -0.84 17.96 9.02
CA ILE A 79 0.61 17.83 9.15
C ILE A 79 1.27 19.20 9.01
N VAL A 80 0.93 19.96 7.97
CA VAL A 80 1.44 21.34 7.75
C VAL A 80 1.19 22.22 8.97
N GLN A 81 -0.03 22.18 9.54
CA GLN A 81 -0.38 22.92 10.77
C GLN A 81 0.44 22.43 11.98
N GLY A 82 0.61 21.13 12.12
CA GLY A 82 1.42 20.53 13.17
C GLY A 82 2.90 20.94 13.10
N MET A 83 3.42 21.15 11.90
CA MET A 83 4.78 21.65 11.65
C MET A 83 4.93 23.17 11.89
N GLY A 84 3.85 23.88 12.21
CA GLY A 84 3.87 25.33 12.50
C GLY A 84 3.18 26.21 11.47
N GLY A 85 2.65 25.64 10.39
CA GLY A 85 1.88 26.37 9.39
C GLY A 85 0.58 26.94 9.97
N SER A 86 0.15 28.10 9.48
CA SER A 86 -1.08 28.74 9.93
C SER A 86 -1.74 29.57 8.81
N GLY A 87 -3.04 29.80 8.96
CA GLY A 87 -3.81 30.64 8.04
C GLY A 87 -4.21 29.93 6.76
N ARG A 88 -4.68 30.69 5.76
CA ARG A 88 -5.25 30.14 4.52
C ARG A 88 -4.23 29.44 3.60
N ALA A 89 -2.96 29.75 3.78
CA ALA A 89 -1.88 29.17 2.97
C ALA A 89 -1.67 27.67 3.27
N THR A 90 -2.07 27.16 4.46
CA THR A 90 -1.90 25.76 4.82
C THR A 90 -2.61 24.82 3.86
N ARG A 91 -3.84 25.17 3.44
CA ARG A 91 -4.63 24.38 2.49
C ARG A 91 -3.98 24.31 1.11
N ALA A 92 -3.52 25.45 0.59
CA ALA A 92 -2.85 25.49 -0.71
C ALA A 92 -1.52 24.71 -0.69
N CYS A 93 -0.77 24.83 0.41
CA CYS A 93 0.44 24.06 0.64
C CYS A 93 0.15 22.55 0.67
N ALA A 94 -0.90 22.12 1.39
CA ALA A 94 -1.31 20.72 1.46
C ALA A 94 -1.73 20.16 0.10
N THR A 95 -2.50 20.93 -0.68
CA THR A 95 -2.90 20.51 -2.04
C THR A 95 -1.68 20.32 -2.95
N GLU A 96 -0.68 21.20 -2.87
CA GLU A 96 0.53 21.05 -3.67
C GLU A 96 1.37 19.84 -3.22
N LEU A 97 1.42 19.56 -1.92
CA LEU A 97 2.07 18.35 -1.38
C LEU A 97 1.36 17.08 -1.83
N GLU A 98 0.03 17.05 -1.83
CA GLU A 98 -0.74 15.89 -2.32
C GLU A 98 -0.49 15.62 -3.82
N ASN A 99 -0.33 16.64 -4.64
CA ASN A 99 0.04 16.46 -6.05
C ASN A 99 1.38 15.72 -6.21
N ALA A 100 2.31 15.88 -5.26
CA ALA A 100 3.56 15.14 -5.28
C ALA A 100 3.38 13.64 -4.98
N TRP A 101 2.31 13.25 -4.26
CA TRP A 101 1.95 11.84 -4.03
C TRP A 101 1.33 11.18 -5.27
N GLU A 102 0.89 11.95 -6.26
CA GLU A 102 0.43 11.40 -7.55
C GLU A 102 1.60 10.97 -8.45
N ASP A 103 2.77 11.61 -8.31
CA ASP A 103 3.93 11.32 -9.16
C ASP A 103 4.63 10.02 -8.73
N SER A 104 4.56 9.02 -9.61
CA SER A 104 5.18 7.72 -9.39
C SER A 104 6.70 7.77 -9.22
N ALA A 105 7.36 8.81 -9.75
CA ALA A 105 8.81 9.00 -9.62
C ALA A 105 9.25 9.36 -8.18
N ASN A 106 8.31 9.80 -7.34
CA ASN A 106 8.57 10.14 -5.95
C ASN A 106 8.57 8.92 -5.00
N PHE A 107 8.50 7.71 -5.55
CA PHE A 107 8.47 6.47 -4.75
C PHE A 107 9.58 5.52 -5.16
N ASP A 108 10.25 4.98 -4.16
CA ASP A 108 11.26 3.95 -4.32
C ASP A 108 10.66 2.57 -4.02
N LEU A 109 10.79 1.61 -4.96
CA LEU A 109 10.43 0.22 -4.66
C LEU A 109 11.40 -0.37 -3.62
N TYR A 110 10.87 -1.24 -2.75
CA TYR A 110 11.72 -2.06 -1.91
C TYR A 110 12.48 -3.09 -2.75
N GLU A 111 13.65 -3.49 -2.29
CA GLU A 111 14.56 -4.41 -3.00
C GLU A 111 13.98 -5.82 -3.21
N ASP A 112 13.03 -6.22 -2.37
CA ASP A 112 12.37 -7.51 -2.39
C ASP A 112 11.23 -7.63 -3.43
N VAL A 113 10.79 -6.52 -4.01
CA VAL A 113 9.62 -6.48 -4.90
C VAL A 113 9.84 -7.33 -6.16
N PHE A 114 10.83 -6.98 -6.97
CA PHE A 114 11.06 -7.69 -8.23
C PHE A 114 11.38 -9.18 -8.04
N PRO A 115 12.28 -9.57 -7.13
CA PRO A 115 12.57 -10.99 -6.91
C PRO A 115 11.34 -11.79 -6.51
N VAL A 116 10.49 -11.21 -5.64
CA VAL A 116 9.30 -11.92 -5.14
C VAL A 116 8.19 -11.97 -6.19
N LEU A 117 7.91 -10.88 -6.91
CA LEU A 117 6.93 -10.90 -7.98
C LEU A 117 7.30 -11.94 -9.07
N GLU A 118 8.59 -12.00 -9.45
CA GLU A 118 9.09 -13.00 -10.39
C GLU A 118 8.92 -14.43 -9.85
N GLU A 119 9.19 -14.67 -8.55
CA GLU A 119 9.00 -15.97 -7.93
C GLU A 119 7.52 -16.38 -7.93
N LEU A 120 6.61 -15.48 -7.57
CA LEU A 120 5.17 -15.73 -7.60
C LEU A 120 4.69 -16.06 -9.03
N ARG A 121 5.21 -15.33 -10.03
CA ARG A 121 4.93 -15.61 -11.45
C ARG A 121 5.42 -17.00 -11.89
N ARG A 122 6.61 -17.41 -11.47
CA ARG A 122 7.14 -18.76 -11.77
C ARG A 122 6.25 -19.87 -11.23
N HIS A 123 5.51 -19.61 -10.14
CA HIS A 123 4.50 -20.50 -9.60
C HIS A 123 3.13 -20.38 -10.29
N GLY A 124 3.01 -19.61 -11.36
CA GLY A 124 1.78 -19.46 -12.14
C GLY A 124 0.69 -18.62 -11.48
N LEU A 125 1.05 -17.84 -10.46
CA LEU A 125 0.10 -16.98 -9.75
C LEU A 125 -0.20 -15.71 -10.55
N LYS A 126 -1.46 -15.30 -10.54
CA LYS A 126 -1.89 -13.98 -11.00
C LYS A 126 -1.56 -12.95 -9.93
N LEU A 127 -1.12 -11.77 -10.35
CA LEU A 127 -0.74 -10.68 -9.45
C LEU A 127 -1.65 -9.47 -9.67
N GLY A 128 -2.21 -8.96 -8.58
CA GLY A 128 -3.04 -7.76 -8.62
C GLY A 128 -2.59 -6.73 -7.58
N LEU A 129 -2.69 -5.46 -7.91
CA LEU A 129 -2.48 -4.36 -6.98
C LEU A 129 -3.82 -3.79 -6.52
N ILE A 130 -3.95 -3.50 -5.22
CA ILE A 130 -5.09 -2.78 -4.65
C ILE A 130 -4.57 -1.69 -3.71
N SER A 131 -4.82 -0.42 -4.01
CA SER A 131 -4.32 0.70 -3.20
C SER A 131 -5.43 1.68 -2.80
N ASN A 132 -5.35 2.16 -1.55
CA ASN A 132 -6.10 3.31 -1.07
C ASN A 132 -5.28 4.57 -1.35
N GLY A 133 -5.61 5.32 -2.39
CA GLY A 133 -4.84 6.52 -2.72
C GLY A 133 -5.36 7.25 -3.96
N VAL A 134 -4.74 8.39 -4.22
CA VAL A 134 -5.07 9.30 -5.33
C VAL A 134 -4.29 9.00 -6.60
N ARG A 135 -3.23 8.18 -6.51
CA ARG A 135 -2.31 7.91 -7.62
C ARG A 135 -2.95 7.07 -8.71
N ASP A 136 -2.62 7.39 -9.97
CA ASP A 136 -2.89 6.52 -11.11
C ASP A 136 -2.00 5.27 -11.01
N LEU A 137 -2.61 4.14 -10.65
CA LEU A 137 -1.87 2.87 -10.52
C LEU A 137 -1.41 2.31 -11.86
N GLY A 138 -2.08 2.64 -12.96
CA GLY A 138 -1.62 2.26 -14.30
C GLY A 138 -0.31 2.96 -14.65
N ALA A 139 -0.22 4.26 -14.38
CA ALA A 139 1.01 5.03 -14.53
C ALA A 139 2.13 4.53 -13.59
N PHE A 140 1.80 4.18 -12.34
CA PHE A 140 2.75 3.60 -11.37
C PHE A 140 3.33 2.28 -11.86
N VAL A 141 2.47 1.35 -12.31
CA VAL A 141 2.88 0.06 -12.88
C VAL A 141 3.79 0.25 -14.08
N ALA A 142 3.44 1.18 -14.98
CA ALA A 142 4.25 1.46 -16.17
C ALA A 142 5.61 2.09 -15.81
N HIS A 143 5.63 3.08 -14.89
CA HIS A 143 6.86 3.76 -14.44
C HIS A 143 7.86 2.75 -13.85
N HIS A 144 7.40 1.93 -12.91
CA HIS A 144 8.23 0.94 -12.22
C HIS A 144 8.38 -0.38 -13.00
N ARG A 145 7.73 -0.52 -14.16
CA ARG A 145 7.78 -1.73 -15.01
C ARG A 145 7.38 -3.00 -14.26
N LEU A 146 6.34 -2.90 -13.44
CA LEU A 146 5.84 -4.05 -12.68
C LEU A 146 5.06 -5.00 -13.59
N ASP A 147 5.37 -6.30 -13.50
CA ASP A 147 4.62 -7.34 -14.21
C ASP A 147 3.45 -7.81 -13.35
N VAL A 148 2.30 -7.14 -13.50
CA VAL A 148 1.06 -7.47 -12.79
C VAL A 148 -0.11 -7.58 -13.76
N ASP A 149 -1.11 -8.42 -13.43
CA ASP A 149 -2.30 -8.66 -14.26
C ASP A 149 -3.37 -7.59 -14.05
N LEU A 150 -3.32 -6.90 -12.90
CA LEU A 150 -4.38 -6.01 -12.49
C LEU A 150 -3.82 -4.92 -11.57
N ALA A 151 -4.36 -3.70 -11.72
CA ALA A 151 -4.22 -2.63 -10.74
C ALA A 151 -5.60 -2.00 -10.49
N VAL A 152 -5.98 -1.82 -9.22
CA VAL A 152 -7.23 -1.21 -8.77
C VAL A 152 -6.92 -0.18 -7.71
N SER A 153 -7.16 1.09 -8.01
CA SER A 153 -7.10 2.17 -7.03
C SER A 153 -8.48 2.45 -6.44
N SER A 154 -8.51 2.91 -5.20
CA SER A 154 -9.76 3.39 -4.60
C SER A 154 -10.32 4.61 -5.34
N ARG A 155 -9.46 5.45 -5.94
CA ARG A 155 -9.83 6.57 -6.81
C ARG A 155 -10.73 6.11 -7.96
N ASP A 156 -10.30 5.07 -8.69
CA ASP A 156 -11.05 4.57 -9.84
C ASP A 156 -12.24 3.71 -9.45
N HIS A 157 -12.16 3.07 -8.28
CA HIS A 157 -13.20 2.16 -7.79
C HIS A 157 -14.33 2.89 -7.04
N GLY A 158 -14.02 3.98 -6.34
CA GLY A 158 -14.96 4.78 -5.56
C GLY A 158 -15.08 4.38 -4.08
N TRP A 159 -14.53 3.26 -3.64
CA TRP A 159 -14.46 2.82 -2.24
C TRP A 159 -13.03 2.47 -1.85
N ILE A 160 -12.67 2.80 -0.60
CA ILE A 160 -11.37 2.44 -0.01
C ILE A 160 -11.44 1.07 0.66
N LYS A 161 -10.31 0.36 0.78
CA LYS A 161 -10.16 -0.76 1.72
C LYS A 161 -10.45 -0.27 3.15
N PRO A 162 -11.08 -1.04 4.02
CA PRO A 162 -11.44 -2.45 3.89
C PRO A 162 -12.83 -2.71 3.27
N HIS A 163 -13.43 -1.78 2.53
CA HIS A 163 -14.72 -2.03 1.89
C HIS A 163 -14.64 -3.23 0.95
N GLU A 164 -15.59 -4.20 1.11
CA GLU A 164 -15.54 -5.48 0.40
C GLU A 164 -15.54 -5.36 -1.12
N SER A 165 -16.13 -4.29 -1.68
CA SER A 165 -16.34 -4.15 -3.12
C SER A 165 -15.02 -4.03 -3.89
N ILE A 166 -13.99 -3.38 -3.34
CA ILE A 166 -12.71 -3.22 -4.02
C ILE A 166 -11.98 -4.58 -4.16
N PHE A 167 -12.04 -5.43 -3.12
CA PHE A 167 -11.50 -6.79 -3.18
C PHE A 167 -12.28 -7.66 -4.14
N ARG A 168 -13.63 -7.62 -4.09
CA ARG A 168 -14.49 -8.38 -5.01
C ARG A 168 -14.26 -8.02 -6.46
N SER A 169 -14.12 -6.72 -6.76
CA SER A 169 -13.77 -6.24 -8.09
C SER A 169 -12.44 -6.80 -8.58
N ALA A 170 -11.42 -6.82 -7.73
CA ALA A 170 -10.12 -7.39 -8.07
C ALA A 170 -10.19 -8.90 -8.31
N LEU A 171 -10.88 -9.65 -7.43
CA LEU A 171 -11.05 -11.10 -7.57
C LEU A 171 -11.81 -11.46 -8.85
N GLU A 172 -12.90 -10.75 -9.16
CA GLU A 172 -13.70 -10.95 -10.37
C GLU A 172 -12.86 -10.71 -11.64
N ARG A 173 -12.14 -9.59 -11.70
CA ARG A 173 -11.28 -9.25 -12.84
C ARG A 173 -10.12 -10.23 -13.03
N LEU A 174 -9.60 -10.82 -11.94
CA LEU A 174 -8.61 -11.89 -12.00
C LEU A 174 -9.22 -13.26 -12.30
N GLY A 175 -10.55 -13.42 -12.20
CA GLY A 175 -11.25 -14.68 -12.42
C GLY A 175 -10.92 -15.73 -11.36
N VAL A 176 -10.79 -15.33 -10.09
CA VAL A 176 -10.49 -16.19 -8.94
C VAL A 176 -11.50 -16.00 -7.81
N ARG A 177 -11.68 -17.03 -7.00
CA ARG A 177 -12.50 -16.94 -5.78
C ARG A 177 -11.67 -16.45 -4.60
N ALA A 178 -12.29 -15.85 -3.59
CA ALA A 178 -11.59 -15.36 -2.40
C ALA A 178 -10.66 -16.41 -1.76
N LYS A 179 -11.12 -17.65 -1.61
CA LYS A 179 -10.34 -18.76 -1.06
C LYS A 179 -9.16 -19.22 -1.93
N GLU A 180 -9.08 -18.74 -3.17
CA GLU A 180 -7.99 -19.02 -4.14
C GLU A 180 -7.01 -17.86 -4.22
N ALA A 181 -7.21 -16.81 -3.41
CA ALA A 181 -6.38 -15.63 -3.40
C ALA A 181 -5.82 -15.33 -2.00
N ALA A 182 -4.67 -14.66 -1.98
CA ALA A 182 -4.10 -14.08 -0.78
C ALA A 182 -4.02 -12.56 -0.94
N MET A 183 -4.17 -11.83 0.17
CA MET A 183 -3.87 -10.40 0.26
C MET A 183 -2.61 -10.18 1.07
N VAL A 184 -1.79 -9.22 0.66
CA VAL A 184 -0.56 -8.82 1.35
C VAL A 184 -0.54 -7.31 1.43
N GLY A 185 -0.40 -6.74 2.60
CA GLY A 185 -0.37 -5.31 2.80
C GLY A 185 0.16 -4.92 4.17
N ASP A 186 0.38 -3.62 4.42
CA ASP A 186 0.96 -3.10 5.66
C ASP A 186 -0.07 -2.64 6.70
N SER A 187 -1.36 -2.61 6.33
CA SER A 187 -2.44 -2.19 7.20
C SER A 187 -3.21 -3.37 7.78
N PRO A 188 -3.18 -3.58 9.12
CA PRO A 188 -3.99 -4.64 9.74
C PRO A 188 -5.48 -4.53 9.41
N GLU A 189 -6.05 -3.32 9.47
CA GLU A 189 -7.47 -3.10 9.24
C GLU A 189 -7.83 -3.16 7.74
N ASP A 190 -7.11 -2.40 6.90
CA ASP A 190 -7.47 -2.23 5.49
C ASP A 190 -7.20 -3.47 4.66
N ASP A 191 -6.04 -4.09 4.86
CA ASP A 191 -5.59 -5.20 4.04
C ASP A 191 -5.95 -6.54 4.66
N VAL A 192 -5.56 -6.74 5.94
CA VAL A 192 -5.64 -8.06 6.56
C VAL A 192 -7.07 -8.39 6.97
N GLU A 193 -7.72 -7.55 7.76
CA GLU A 193 -9.09 -7.80 8.22
C GLU A 193 -10.09 -7.71 7.06
N GLY A 194 -9.92 -6.73 6.16
CA GLY A 194 -10.77 -6.60 4.97
C GLY A 194 -10.75 -7.85 4.09
N ALA A 195 -9.57 -8.41 3.82
CA ALA A 195 -9.43 -9.63 3.03
C ALA A 195 -9.93 -10.89 3.78
N ARG A 196 -9.63 -11.02 5.08
CA ARG A 196 -10.09 -12.13 5.93
C ARG A 196 -11.62 -12.18 6.01
N ALA A 197 -12.29 -11.03 6.07
CA ALA A 197 -13.75 -10.96 6.07
C ALA A 197 -14.40 -11.58 4.82
N LEU A 198 -13.67 -11.64 3.71
CA LEU A 198 -14.10 -12.29 2.46
C LEU A 198 -13.66 -13.75 2.34
N GLY A 199 -12.90 -14.26 3.32
CA GLY A 199 -12.38 -15.63 3.31
C GLY A 199 -11.11 -15.79 2.48
N MET A 200 -10.36 -14.72 2.24
CA MET A 200 -9.01 -14.76 1.68
C MET A 200 -7.99 -15.12 2.76
N ARG A 201 -6.86 -15.68 2.36
CA ARG A 201 -5.65 -15.63 3.20
C ARG A 201 -5.15 -14.17 3.22
N ALA A 202 -4.58 -13.74 4.35
CA ALA A 202 -4.05 -12.39 4.42
C ALA A 202 -2.80 -12.33 5.29
N PHE A 203 -1.79 -11.59 4.84
CA PHE A 203 -0.50 -11.42 5.47
C PHE A 203 -0.21 -9.95 5.69
N LEU A 204 0.28 -9.62 6.89
CA LEU A 204 0.71 -8.29 7.22
C LEU A 204 2.20 -8.13 6.89
N ILE A 205 2.56 -7.16 6.05
CA ILE A 205 3.94 -6.71 5.90
C ILE A 205 4.23 -5.70 7.01
N ASP A 206 5.16 -6.04 7.88
CA ASP A 206 5.53 -5.19 9.02
C ASP A 206 7.04 -4.99 9.06
N ARG A 207 7.54 -4.15 8.17
CA ARG A 207 8.97 -3.86 7.99
C ARG A 207 9.62 -3.19 9.20
N GLU A 208 8.82 -2.52 10.02
CA GLU A 208 9.27 -1.75 11.19
C GLU A 208 8.97 -2.41 12.54
N ASN A 209 8.40 -3.63 12.51
CA ASN A 209 8.01 -4.37 13.72
C ASN A 209 7.02 -3.60 14.63
N ARG A 210 6.03 -2.95 14.00
CA ARG A 210 4.98 -2.18 14.69
C ARG A 210 3.89 -3.07 15.31
N PHE A 211 3.68 -4.25 14.75
CA PHE A 211 2.58 -5.18 15.08
C PHE A 211 3.10 -6.57 15.45
N PRO A 212 3.91 -6.71 16.53
CA PRO A 212 4.59 -7.97 16.85
C PRO A 212 3.65 -9.13 17.18
N ASP A 213 2.41 -8.83 17.56
CA ASP A 213 1.41 -9.84 17.98
C ASP A 213 0.51 -10.31 16.80
N GLU A 214 0.67 -9.77 15.58
CA GLU A 214 -0.09 -10.22 14.41
C GLU A 214 0.41 -11.59 13.94
N PRO A 215 -0.47 -12.65 13.91
CA PRO A 215 -0.02 -14.01 13.67
C PRO A 215 0.50 -14.28 12.25
N GLU A 216 -0.03 -13.62 11.24
CA GLU A 216 0.38 -13.77 9.83
C GLU A 216 1.27 -12.62 9.38
N ARG A 217 2.18 -12.20 10.26
CA ARG A 217 3.10 -11.10 10.02
C ARG A 217 4.35 -11.57 9.29
N LEU A 218 4.76 -10.80 8.29
CA LEU A 218 6.00 -10.97 7.53
C LEU A 218 6.88 -9.74 7.69
N PRO A 219 8.19 -9.90 7.91
CA PRO A 219 9.10 -8.77 8.05
C PRO A 219 9.35 -8.04 6.71
N ASP A 220 9.20 -8.76 5.61
CA ASP A 220 9.41 -8.31 4.24
C ASP A 220 8.73 -9.26 3.25
N LEU A 221 8.79 -8.95 1.95
CA LEU A 221 8.20 -9.79 0.92
C LEU A 221 9.00 -11.07 0.67
N TYR A 222 10.30 -11.13 0.99
CA TYR A 222 11.07 -12.37 0.82
C TYR A 222 10.49 -13.54 1.61
N ALA A 223 9.81 -13.28 2.73
CA ALA A 223 9.15 -14.31 3.52
C ALA A 223 7.84 -14.83 2.88
N LEU A 224 7.25 -14.11 1.92
CA LEU A 224 5.92 -14.40 1.38
C LEU A 224 5.83 -15.74 0.65
N PRO A 225 6.76 -16.14 -0.25
CA PRO A 225 6.65 -17.44 -0.93
C PRO A 225 6.56 -18.62 0.04
N ALA A 226 7.40 -18.62 1.08
CA ALA A 226 7.36 -19.65 2.12
C ALA A 226 6.05 -19.63 2.92
N ALA A 227 5.57 -18.45 3.29
CA ALA A 227 4.29 -18.29 4.00
C ALA A 227 3.09 -18.76 3.16
N LEU A 228 3.16 -18.62 1.85
CA LEU A 228 2.16 -19.14 0.91
C LEU A 228 2.25 -20.66 0.74
N GLY A 229 3.33 -21.31 1.21
CA GLY A 229 3.60 -22.73 1.03
C GLY A 229 4.14 -23.05 -0.37
N LEU A 230 4.76 -22.08 -1.04
CA LEU A 230 5.39 -22.28 -2.33
C LEU A 230 6.79 -22.86 -2.09
N GLU A 231 7.00 -24.11 -2.53
CA GLU A 231 8.30 -24.74 -2.46
C GLU A 231 9.23 -24.12 -3.52
N ARG A 232 10.47 -23.82 -3.15
CA ARG A 232 11.48 -23.46 -4.15
C ARG A 232 11.62 -24.61 -5.15
N PRO A 233 11.57 -24.35 -6.48
CA PRO A 233 11.87 -25.38 -7.46
C PRO A 233 13.27 -25.94 -7.17
N ALA A 234 13.36 -27.26 -7.05
CA ALA A 234 14.62 -27.95 -6.84
C ALA A 234 15.56 -27.65 -8.03
N GLY A 235 16.49 -26.70 -7.89
CA GLY A 235 17.43 -26.37 -8.95
C GLY A 235 18.15 -25.03 -8.85
N ASP A 236 17.62 -24.03 -8.14
CA ASP A 236 18.25 -22.72 -8.02
C ASP A 236 19.19 -22.62 -6.81
N THR A 237 20.34 -23.24 -6.94
CA THR A 237 21.47 -22.91 -6.07
C THR A 237 22.05 -21.59 -6.61
N ILE A 238 21.76 -20.47 -5.94
CA ILE A 238 22.46 -19.21 -6.18
C ILE A 238 23.94 -19.49 -5.91
N ARG A 239 24.73 -19.66 -6.98
CA ARG A 239 26.20 -19.60 -6.88
C ARG A 239 26.52 -18.16 -6.51
N GLY A 240 26.88 -17.97 -5.24
CA GLY A 240 27.42 -16.71 -4.76
C GLY A 240 28.57 -16.25 -5.63
N ARG A 241 28.53 -15.01 -6.03
CA ARG A 241 29.68 -14.20 -6.40
C ARG A 241 29.73 -12.96 -5.56
#